data_3e4cebc5f0dfbd25e3c70dd578538a5a
#
_entry.id   3e4cebc5f0dfbd25e3c70dd578538a5a
#
_cell.length_a   1.000
_cell.length_b   1.000
_cell.length_c   1.000
_cell.angle_alpha   90.00
_cell.angle_beta   90.00
_cell.angle_gamma   90.00
#
_symmetry.space_group_name_H-M   'P 1'
#
loop_
_entity.id
_entity.type
_entity.pdbx_description
1 polymer ?
#
loop_
_entity_poly.entity_id
_entity_poly.type
_entity_poly.pdbx_seq_one_letter_code
_entity_poly.pdbx_strand_id
1 'polypeptide(L)'
;MNILHMKYAVEVAKAGSLNKAAENLLIAAPNVSRSIKELEADIGISIFERTAKGMELTPEGEEFINYAKGILNQIEEVENFYKKGSSKKQQFSISVPRACYISEAFSQFSKSLSKDAAEIFYKETNSQRTIRNMLEHDYKLGIIRYAENYDKYFKAMLEEKGFCYEMVTEFSYSLIMSVDNPLAKKEIITFDDLTDYIEIAHADPYVPSMPLSKVVKEELPDNIDRRIFIFERASQFDLLSNNPETFMWVSPAPESLLKRYNLVQKKCVDNKKIYKDVLIYKNGYKLSKLYRQFMT
;
A
#
# COMPACT_ATOMS: atom_id res chain seq x y z
N MET A 1 -0.81 -21.35 26.10
CA MET A 1 -1.48 -20.50 25.10
C MET A 1 -2.21 -21.37 24.06
N ASN A 2 -3.52 -21.21 23.87
CA ASN A 2 -4.36 -22.05 23.00
C ASN A 2 -4.78 -21.28 21.73
N ILE A 3 -4.61 -21.89 20.57
CA ILE A 3 -4.97 -21.29 19.25
C ILE A 3 -6.46 -20.97 19.18
N LEU A 4 -7.33 -21.82 19.74
CA LEU A 4 -8.77 -21.58 19.75
C LEU A 4 -9.13 -20.35 20.59
N HIS A 5 -8.44 -20.16 21.74
CA HIS A 5 -8.63 -18.97 22.59
C HIS A 5 -8.18 -17.70 21.87
N MET A 6 -7.10 -17.75 21.07
CA MET A 6 -6.69 -16.62 20.24
C MET A 6 -7.75 -16.29 19.16
N LYS A 7 -8.34 -17.31 18.51
CA LYS A 7 -9.44 -17.10 17.55
C LYS A 7 -10.61 -16.38 18.21
N TYR A 8 -10.97 -16.79 19.42
CA TYR A 8 -12.05 -16.16 20.17
C TYR A 8 -11.71 -14.71 20.55
N ALA A 9 -10.49 -14.46 20.99
CA ALA A 9 -10.04 -13.09 21.31
C ALA A 9 -10.08 -12.17 20.08
N VAL A 10 -9.62 -12.64 18.93
CA VAL A 10 -9.68 -11.86 17.68
C VAL A 10 -11.14 -11.57 17.28
N GLU A 11 -12.06 -12.54 17.44
CA GLU A 11 -13.47 -12.32 17.11
C GLU A 11 -14.15 -11.36 18.11
N VAL A 12 -13.82 -11.42 19.41
CA VAL A 12 -14.30 -10.46 20.40
C VAL A 12 -13.83 -9.06 20.10
N ALA A 13 -12.56 -8.87 19.73
CA ALA A 13 -11.99 -7.59 19.32
C ALA A 13 -12.72 -7.01 18.08
N LYS A 14 -13.06 -7.86 17.13
CA LYS A 14 -13.80 -7.48 15.92
C LYS A 14 -15.26 -7.09 16.20
N ALA A 15 -15.93 -7.86 17.07
CA ALA A 15 -17.34 -7.69 17.36
C ALA A 15 -17.63 -6.59 18.42
N GLY A 16 -16.63 -6.21 19.22
CA GLY A 16 -16.76 -5.30 20.36
C GLY A 16 -17.67 -5.81 21.49
N SER A 17 -18.08 -7.08 21.43
CA SER A 17 -19.03 -7.69 22.36
C SER A 17 -18.85 -9.19 22.45
N LEU A 18 -18.79 -9.72 23.70
CA LEU A 18 -18.72 -11.16 23.96
C LEU A 18 -19.93 -11.93 23.39
N ASN A 19 -21.15 -11.39 23.54
CA ASN A 19 -22.36 -12.03 23.07
C ASN A 19 -22.37 -12.10 21.53
N LYS A 20 -22.04 -11.00 20.86
CA LYS A 20 -22.01 -10.95 19.40
C LYS A 20 -20.89 -11.84 18.82
N ALA A 21 -19.74 -11.87 19.46
CA ALA A 21 -18.66 -12.79 19.08
C ALA A 21 -19.09 -14.26 19.26
N ALA A 22 -19.79 -14.59 20.34
CA ALA A 22 -20.33 -15.93 20.60
C ALA A 22 -21.33 -16.36 19.53
N GLU A 23 -22.23 -15.46 19.14
CA GLU A 23 -23.17 -15.68 18.01
C GLU A 23 -22.41 -15.95 16.70
N ASN A 24 -21.45 -15.11 16.36
CA ASN A 24 -20.63 -15.28 15.16
C ASN A 24 -19.88 -16.62 15.13
N LEU A 25 -19.43 -17.07 16.30
CA LEU A 25 -18.67 -18.32 16.47
C LEU A 25 -19.59 -19.56 16.65
N LEU A 26 -20.90 -19.38 16.76
CA LEU A 26 -21.90 -20.41 17.03
C LEU A 26 -21.62 -21.19 18.33
N ILE A 27 -21.18 -20.51 19.38
CA ILE A 27 -20.88 -21.08 20.70
C ILE A 27 -21.53 -20.28 21.82
N ALA A 28 -21.64 -20.88 23.01
CA ALA A 28 -22.20 -20.18 24.16
C ALA A 28 -21.28 -19.06 24.70
N ALA A 29 -21.81 -17.88 24.98
CA ALA A 29 -21.06 -16.74 25.48
C ALA A 29 -20.24 -17.01 26.76
N PRO A 30 -20.66 -17.83 27.74
CA PRO A 30 -19.83 -18.22 28.86
C PRO A 30 -18.53 -18.93 28.47
N ASN A 31 -18.54 -19.74 27.38
CA ASN A 31 -17.34 -20.42 26.89
C ASN A 31 -16.34 -19.42 26.30
N VAL A 32 -16.81 -18.43 25.54
CA VAL A 32 -15.94 -17.36 25.03
C VAL A 32 -15.30 -16.60 26.18
N SER A 33 -16.14 -16.18 27.16
CA SER A 33 -15.67 -15.42 28.33
C SER A 33 -14.62 -16.21 29.14
N ARG A 34 -14.82 -17.52 29.32
CA ARG A 34 -13.88 -18.40 30.01
C ARG A 34 -12.57 -18.49 29.23
N SER A 35 -12.63 -18.74 27.92
CA SER A 35 -11.46 -18.88 27.07
C SER A 35 -10.61 -17.59 27.02
N ILE A 36 -11.25 -16.41 27.04
CA ILE A 36 -10.53 -15.13 27.14
C ILE A 36 -9.79 -15.03 28.48
N LYS A 37 -10.45 -15.34 29.59
CA LYS A 37 -9.80 -15.30 30.92
C LYS A 37 -8.62 -16.28 31.03
N GLU A 38 -8.78 -17.48 30.48
CA GLU A 38 -7.70 -18.48 30.45
C GLU A 38 -6.53 -17.99 29.57
N LEU A 39 -6.80 -17.33 28.43
CA LEU A 39 -5.78 -16.74 27.59
C LEU A 39 -5.04 -15.59 28.28
N GLU A 40 -5.77 -14.67 28.92
CA GLU A 40 -5.20 -13.55 29.68
C GLU A 40 -4.31 -14.07 30.84
N ALA A 41 -4.78 -15.12 31.54
CA ALA A 41 -4.00 -15.76 32.60
C ALA A 41 -2.72 -16.42 32.06
N ASP A 42 -2.80 -17.09 30.89
CA ASP A 42 -1.64 -17.75 30.27
C ASP A 42 -0.54 -16.78 29.86
N ILE A 43 -0.92 -15.57 29.39
CA ILE A 43 0.02 -14.57 28.87
C ILE A 43 0.37 -13.47 29.88
N GLY A 44 -0.39 -13.37 30.98
CA GLY A 44 -0.12 -12.45 32.09
C GLY A 44 -0.51 -11.00 31.83
N ILE A 45 -1.37 -10.73 30.83
CA ILE A 45 -1.90 -9.40 30.54
C ILE A 45 -3.44 -9.43 30.47
N SER A 46 -4.08 -8.28 30.65
CA SER A 46 -5.49 -8.10 30.32
C SER A 46 -5.60 -7.66 28.86
N ILE A 47 -6.29 -8.46 28.05
CA ILE A 47 -6.52 -8.12 26.62
C ILE A 47 -7.69 -7.14 26.50
N PHE A 48 -8.72 -7.30 27.33
CA PHE A 48 -9.93 -6.53 27.24
C PHE A 48 -10.29 -5.86 28.58
N GLU A 49 -10.91 -4.71 28.48
CA GLU A 49 -11.63 -4.05 29.56
C GLU A 49 -13.13 -3.90 29.21
N ARG A 50 -13.97 -3.94 30.26
CA ARG A 50 -15.41 -3.73 30.10
C ARG A 50 -15.72 -2.26 30.28
N THR A 51 -16.29 -1.64 29.26
CA THR A 51 -16.76 -0.26 29.30
C THR A 51 -18.28 -0.19 29.12
N ALA A 52 -18.85 1.00 29.27
CA ALA A 52 -20.26 1.25 28.95
C ALA A 52 -20.59 1.02 27.46
N LYS A 53 -19.58 1.00 26.59
CA LYS A 53 -19.71 0.75 25.15
C LYS A 53 -19.51 -0.72 24.74
N GLY A 54 -19.12 -1.57 25.69
CA GLY A 54 -18.89 -3.00 25.44
C GLY A 54 -17.51 -3.47 25.86
N MET A 55 -16.91 -4.35 25.06
CA MET A 55 -15.55 -4.87 25.26
C MET A 55 -14.59 -4.03 24.43
N GLU A 56 -13.69 -3.31 25.08
CA GLU A 56 -12.64 -2.50 24.44
C GLU A 56 -11.27 -3.15 24.69
N LEU A 57 -10.33 -2.96 23.77
CA LEU A 57 -8.96 -3.48 23.93
C LEU A 57 -8.16 -2.57 24.88
N THR A 58 -7.35 -3.20 25.73
CA THR A 58 -6.29 -2.48 26.44
C THR A 58 -5.14 -2.17 25.46
N PRO A 59 -4.18 -1.27 25.79
CA PRO A 59 -3.01 -1.03 24.94
C PRO A 59 -2.21 -2.32 24.68
N GLU A 60 -1.97 -3.12 25.71
CA GLU A 60 -1.31 -4.42 25.60
C GLU A 60 -2.16 -5.44 24.82
N GLY A 61 -3.48 -5.37 24.97
CA GLY A 61 -4.44 -6.17 24.23
C GLY A 61 -4.43 -5.88 22.74
N GLU A 62 -4.30 -4.60 22.33
CA GLU A 62 -4.21 -4.22 20.92
C GLU A 62 -2.95 -4.82 20.28
N GLU A 63 -1.81 -4.73 20.95
CA GLU A 63 -0.57 -5.33 20.50
C GLU A 63 -0.70 -6.85 20.38
N PHE A 64 -1.22 -7.51 21.42
CA PHE A 64 -1.45 -8.95 21.41
C PHE A 64 -2.36 -9.41 20.28
N ILE A 65 -3.49 -8.72 20.05
CA ILE A 65 -4.43 -9.07 18.98
C ILE A 65 -3.78 -8.95 17.60
N ASN A 66 -2.87 -8.00 17.39
CA ASN A 66 -2.11 -7.89 16.15
C ASN A 66 -1.19 -9.08 15.93
N TYR A 67 -0.47 -9.54 16.98
CA TYR A 67 0.32 -10.77 16.91
C TYR A 67 -0.56 -12.02 16.70
N ALA A 68 -1.69 -12.11 17.41
CA ALA A 68 -2.61 -13.24 17.31
C ALA A 68 -3.17 -13.39 15.89
N LYS A 69 -3.55 -12.28 15.23
CA LYS A 69 -3.97 -12.29 13.82
C LYS A 69 -2.88 -12.83 12.90
N GLY A 70 -1.62 -12.41 13.10
CA GLY A 70 -0.48 -12.91 12.32
C GLY A 70 -0.28 -14.41 12.46
N ILE A 71 -0.35 -14.94 13.68
CA ILE A 71 -0.22 -16.38 13.98
C ILE A 71 -1.38 -17.17 13.34
N LEU A 72 -2.61 -16.69 13.50
CA LEU A 72 -3.79 -17.37 12.95
C LEU A 72 -3.75 -17.42 11.41
N ASN A 73 -3.30 -16.36 10.76
CA ASN A 73 -3.11 -16.34 9.31
C ASN A 73 -2.07 -17.35 8.85
N GLN A 74 -0.95 -17.48 9.58
CA GLN A 74 0.08 -18.50 9.28
C GLN A 74 -0.48 -19.93 9.43
N ILE A 75 -1.29 -20.18 10.45
CA ILE A 75 -1.94 -21.49 10.64
C ILE A 75 -2.89 -21.77 9.48
N GLU A 76 -3.70 -20.79 9.09
CA GLU A 76 -4.62 -20.93 7.97
C GLU A 76 -3.88 -21.19 6.65
N GLU A 77 -2.75 -20.54 6.43
CA GLU A 77 -1.88 -20.81 5.27
C GLU A 77 -1.40 -22.28 5.26
N VAL A 78 -0.95 -22.77 6.41
CA VAL A 78 -0.52 -24.19 6.56
C VAL A 78 -1.68 -25.15 6.33
N GLU A 79 -2.84 -24.90 6.94
CA GLU A 79 -4.04 -25.73 6.73
C GLU A 79 -4.48 -25.71 5.25
N ASN A 80 -4.49 -24.54 4.60
CA ASN A 80 -4.83 -24.41 3.20
C ASN A 80 -3.82 -25.11 2.28
N PHE A 81 -2.53 -25.09 2.66
CA PHE A 81 -1.47 -25.78 1.94
C PHE A 81 -1.69 -27.30 1.91
N TYR A 82 -2.16 -27.90 3.01
CA TYR A 82 -2.33 -29.35 3.11
C TYR A 82 -3.75 -29.85 2.82
N LYS A 83 -4.81 -29.10 3.15
CA LYS A 83 -6.21 -29.49 2.95
C LYS A 83 -6.69 -29.41 1.50
N LYS A 84 -6.16 -28.47 0.71
CA LYS A 84 -6.47 -28.38 -0.73
C LYS A 84 -5.56 -29.31 -1.50
N GLY A 85 -5.92 -30.59 -1.58
CA GLY A 85 -5.33 -31.52 -2.53
C GLY A 85 -5.33 -30.95 -3.94
N SER A 86 -4.15 -30.64 -4.46
CA SER A 86 -3.80 -30.43 -5.87
C SER A 86 -4.69 -29.53 -6.73
N SER A 87 -4.93 -28.31 -6.32
CA SER A 87 -4.99 -27.19 -7.26
C SER A 87 -4.41 -26.00 -6.52
N LYS A 88 -3.08 -25.88 -6.54
CA LYS A 88 -2.40 -24.75 -5.91
C LYS A 88 -2.81 -23.47 -6.62
N LYS A 89 -3.88 -22.83 -6.12
CA LYS A 89 -4.21 -21.48 -6.54
C LYS A 89 -2.99 -20.61 -6.29
N GLN A 90 -2.42 -20.07 -7.36
CA GLN A 90 -1.30 -19.16 -7.24
C GLN A 90 -1.80 -17.90 -6.55
N GLN A 91 -1.13 -17.47 -5.50
CA GLN A 91 -1.41 -16.22 -4.82
C GLN A 91 -0.23 -15.28 -4.96
N PHE A 92 -0.52 -14.05 -5.34
CA PHE A 92 0.45 -12.97 -5.40
C PHE A 92 -0.22 -11.68 -4.94
N SER A 93 0.43 -10.95 -4.06
CA SER A 93 -0.08 -9.67 -3.56
C SER A 93 1.05 -8.65 -3.47
N ILE A 94 0.83 -7.48 -4.05
CA ILE A 94 1.78 -6.38 -4.01
C ILE A 94 1.06 -5.04 -3.84
N SER A 95 1.62 -4.19 -2.97
CA SER A 95 1.17 -2.82 -2.77
C SER A 95 2.29 -1.86 -3.18
N VAL A 96 2.00 -0.91 -4.08
CA VAL A 96 3.02 -0.12 -4.77
C VAL A 96 2.64 1.37 -4.86
N PRO A 97 3.60 2.28 -5.04
CA PRO A 97 3.29 3.67 -5.37
C PRO A 97 2.72 3.77 -6.79
N ARG A 98 1.99 4.84 -7.06
CA ARG A 98 1.50 5.15 -8.40
C ARG A 98 2.68 5.46 -9.32
N ALA A 99 3.06 4.49 -10.16
CA ALA A 99 4.20 4.60 -11.08
C ALA A 99 3.96 3.85 -12.39
N CYS A 100 4.20 4.54 -13.51
CA CYS A 100 3.98 3.95 -14.83
C CYS A 100 4.90 2.77 -15.10
N TYR A 101 6.17 2.85 -14.71
CA TYR A 101 7.13 1.78 -14.91
C TYR A 101 6.82 0.53 -14.06
N ILE A 102 6.27 0.71 -12.85
CA ILE A 102 5.86 -0.43 -12.00
C ILE A 102 4.65 -1.14 -12.62
N SER A 103 3.66 -0.38 -13.11
CA SER A 103 2.50 -0.98 -13.76
C SER A 103 2.85 -1.67 -15.08
N GLU A 104 3.84 -1.17 -15.82
CA GLU A 104 4.36 -1.85 -17.01
C GLU A 104 5.09 -3.15 -16.63
N ALA A 105 5.98 -3.12 -15.64
CA ALA A 105 6.64 -4.32 -15.11
C ALA A 105 5.62 -5.36 -14.65
N PHE A 106 4.58 -4.93 -13.93
CA PHE A 106 3.49 -5.82 -13.51
C PHE A 106 2.70 -6.36 -14.70
N SER A 107 2.47 -5.57 -15.73
CA SER A 107 1.83 -6.04 -16.97
C SER A 107 2.66 -7.10 -17.69
N GLN A 108 3.98 -6.94 -17.74
CA GLN A 108 4.89 -7.98 -18.30
C GLN A 108 4.87 -9.24 -17.45
N PHE A 109 4.98 -9.10 -16.12
CA PHE A 109 4.87 -10.21 -15.18
C PHE A 109 3.56 -10.98 -15.36
N SER A 110 2.43 -10.29 -15.55
CA SER A 110 1.13 -10.94 -15.72
C SER A 110 1.06 -11.89 -16.91
N LYS A 111 1.87 -11.66 -17.96
CA LYS A 111 1.97 -12.58 -19.13
C LYS A 111 2.67 -13.89 -18.80
N SER A 112 3.45 -13.93 -17.72
CA SER A 112 4.18 -15.11 -17.28
C SER A 112 3.41 -15.99 -16.31
N LEU A 113 2.17 -15.59 -15.94
CA LEU A 113 1.31 -16.39 -15.07
C LEU A 113 0.93 -17.70 -15.78
N SER A 114 1.00 -18.81 -15.03
CA SER A 114 0.57 -20.10 -15.56
C SER A 114 -0.95 -20.13 -15.79
N LYS A 115 -1.44 -21.14 -16.52
CA LYS A 115 -2.87 -21.34 -16.73
C LYS A 115 -3.61 -21.89 -15.51
N ASP A 116 -2.89 -22.16 -14.41
CA ASP A 116 -3.48 -22.63 -13.16
C ASP A 116 -4.31 -21.54 -12.49
N ALA A 117 -5.19 -21.94 -11.59
CA ALA A 117 -5.99 -20.99 -10.81
C ALA A 117 -5.08 -20.01 -10.05
N ALA A 118 -5.35 -18.71 -10.20
CA ALA A 118 -4.55 -17.66 -9.60
C ALA A 118 -5.43 -16.56 -8.98
N GLU A 119 -4.97 -16.00 -7.87
CA GLU A 119 -5.50 -14.75 -7.28
C GLU A 119 -4.35 -13.77 -7.15
N ILE A 120 -4.46 -12.67 -7.87
CA ILE A 120 -3.42 -11.65 -7.95
C ILE A 120 -3.99 -10.33 -7.45
N PHE A 121 -3.35 -9.76 -6.43
CA PHE A 121 -3.73 -8.48 -5.84
C PHE A 121 -2.65 -7.44 -6.12
N TYR A 122 -2.96 -6.50 -6.97
CA TYR A 122 -2.11 -5.34 -7.28
C TYR A 122 -2.80 -4.08 -6.80
N LYS A 123 -2.18 -3.36 -5.86
CA LYS A 123 -2.78 -2.17 -5.24
C LYS A 123 -1.84 -0.98 -5.32
N GLU A 124 -2.28 0.08 -5.99
CA GLU A 124 -1.57 1.36 -6.00
C GLU A 124 -1.99 2.20 -4.80
N THR A 125 -1.02 2.72 -4.05
CA THR A 125 -1.26 3.56 -2.86
C THR A 125 0.01 4.30 -2.44
N ASN A 126 -0.02 5.01 -1.31
CA ASN A 126 1.16 5.67 -0.73
C ASN A 126 1.98 4.73 0.17
N SER A 127 3.16 5.18 0.58
CA SER A 127 4.11 4.39 1.36
C SER A 127 3.57 3.96 2.72
N GLN A 128 2.88 4.85 3.44
CA GLN A 128 2.30 4.51 4.75
C GLN A 128 1.24 3.41 4.64
N ARG A 129 0.36 3.53 3.63
CA ARG A 129 -0.66 2.50 3.37
C ARG A 129 -0.05 1.20 2.87
N THR A 130 1.05 1.26 2.10
CA THR A 130 1.78 0.05 1.70
C THR A 130 2.31 -0.69 2.91
N ILE A 131 2.97 0.00 3.84
CA ILE A 131 3.46 -0.61 5.10
C ILE A 131 2.29 -1.20 5.90
N ARG A 132 1.18 -0.46 6.05
CA ARG A 132 -0.02 -0.95 6.73
C ARG A 132 -0.62 -2.18 6.04
N ASN A 133 -0.72 -2.18 4.71
CA ASN A 133 -1.22 -3.32 3.95
C ASN A 133 -0.38 -4.59 4.22
N MET A 134 0.93 -4.45 4.37
CA MET A 134 1.81 -5.57 4.68
C MET A 134 1.74 -6.04 6.14
N LEU A 135 1.46 -5.13 7.07
CA LEU A 135 1.33 -5.46 8.49
C LEU A 135 -0.04 -6.05 8.83
N GLU A 136 -1.12 -5.47 8.30
CA GLU A 136 -2.50 -5.72 8.72
C GLU A 136 -3.34 -6.48 7.68
N HIS A 137 -3.00 -6.42 6.39
CA HIS A 137 -3.85 -6.90 5.28
C HIS A 137 -3.19 -7.96 4.40
N ASP A 138 -2.16 -8.64 4.93
CA ASP A 138 -1.52 -9.82 4.34
C ASP A 138 -0.88 -9.64 2.95
N TYR A 139 -0.57 -8.40 2.56
CA TYR A 139 0.26 -8.18 1.38
C TYR A 139 1.67 -8.70 1.63
N LYS A 140 2.22 -9.45 0.68
CA LYS A 140 3.53 -10.13 0.83
C LYS A 140 4.69 -9.30 0.28
N LEU A 141 4.44 -8.47 -0.73
CA LEU A 141 5.39 -7.49 -1.26
C LEU A 141 4.84 -6.07 -1.13
N GLY A 142 5.74 -5.14 -0.97
CA GLY A 142 5.46 -3.71 -1.06
C GLY A 142 6.56 -2.97 -1.81
N ILE A 143 6.23 -1.91 -2.51
CA ILE A 143 7.19 -0.90 -2.94
C ILE A 143 6.79 0.40 -2.26
N ILE A 144 7.73 1.01 -1.55
CA ILE A 144 7.52 2.31 -0.90
C ILE A 144 8.37 3.37 -1.58
N ARG A 145 7.85 4.59 -1.63
CA ARG A 145 8.52 5.76 -2.18
C ARG A 145 8.75 6.80 -1.12
N TYR A 146 9.95 7.32 -1.03
CA TYR A 146 10.28 8.42 -0.14
C TYR A 146 11.42 9.28 -0.72
N ALA A 147 11.50 10.52 -0.27
CA ALA A 147 12.60 11.39 -0.67
C ALA A 147 13.90 10.99 0.03
N GLU A 148 15.03 11.09 -0.66
CA GLU A 148 16.35 10.61 -0.22
C GLU A 148 16.76 11.14 1.16
N ASN A 149 16.38 12.37 1.50
CA ASN A 149 16.67 12.96 2.81
C ASN A 149 16.03 12.18 3.99
N TYR A 150 15.03 11.33 3.73
CA TYR A 150 14.40 10.45 4.72
C TYR A 150 14.94 9.01 4.71
N ASP A 151 16.00 8.72 3.94
CA ASP A 151 16.51 7.34 3.76
C ASP A 151 16.85 6.66 5.08
N LYS A 152 17.56 7.37 5.98
CA LYS A 152 17.91 6.82 7.31
C LYS A 152 16.68 6.51 8.16
N TYR A 153 15.66 7.38 8.13
CA TYR A 153 14.43 7.19 8.88
C TYR A 153 13.67 5.96 8.38
N PHE A 154 13.47 5.85 7.06
CA PHE A 154 12.72 4.72 6.49
C PHE A 154 13.45 3.39 6.71
N LYS A 155 14.77 3.33 6.56
CA LYS A 155 15.55 2.12 6.83
C LYS A 155 15.43 1.67 8.28
N ALA A 156 15.63 2.56 9.24
CA ALA A 156 15.48 2.23 10.66
C ALA A 156 14.06 1.74 10.99
N MET A 157 13.03 2.41 10.49
CA MET A 157 11.64 2.02 10.68
C MET A 157 11.31 0.65 10.05
N LEU A 158 11.85 0.34 8.87
CA LEU A 158 11.66 -0.95 8.22
C LEU A 158 12.32 -2.09 9.01
N GLU A 159 13.54 -1.86 9.51
CA GLU A 159 14.26 -2.81 10.35
C GLU A 159 13.50 -3.08 11.66
N GLU A 160 13.04 -2.02 12.35
CA GLU A 160 12.21 -2.12 13.56
C GLU A 160 10.95 -2.95 13.34
N LYS A 161 10.30 -2.79 12.18
CA LYS A 161 9.08 -3.52 11.80
C LYS A 161 9.36 -4.92 11.21
N GLY A 162 10.62 -5.35 11.18
CA GLY A 162 11.01 -6.67 10.69
C GLY A 162 10.89 -6.85 9.17
N PHE A 163 11.11 -5.79 8.39
CA PHE A 163 11.15 -5.86 6.93
C PHE A 163 12.59 -5.95 6.41
N CYS A 164 12.78 -6.78 5.38
CA CYS A 164 13.89 -6.68 4.46
C CYS A 164 13.55 -5.65 3.39
N TYR A 165 14.57 -4.99 2.83
CA TYR A 165 14.38 -3.99 1.79
C TYR A 165 15.47 -4.06 0.72
N GLU A 166 15.10 -3.76 -0.53
CA GLU A 166 15.99 -3.73 -1.69
C GLU A 166 15.69 -2.49 -2.53
N MET A 167 16.75 -1.80 -3.00
CA MET A 167 16.60 -0.64 -3.87
C MET A 167 16.05 -1.06 -5.22
N VAL A 168 14.95 -0.45 -5.65
CA VAL A 168 14.40 -0.63 -7.01
C VAL A 168 14.98 0.42 -7.95
N THR A 169 14.86 1.70 -7.59
CA THR A 169 15.39 2.80 -8.41
C THR A 169 15.49 4.10 -7.61
N GLU A 170 16.32 5.01 -8.11
CA GLU A 170 16.39 6.40 -7.68
C GLU A 170 16.04 7.30 -8.88
N PHE A 171 15.29 8.36 -8.63
CA PHE A 171 14.89 9.29 -9.69
C PHE A 171 14.51 10.67 -9.12
N SER A 172 14.51 11.67 -10.00
CA SER A 172 13.81 12.94 -9.75
C SER A 172 12.51 12.94 -10.55
N TYR A 173 11.45 13.50 -9.97
CA TYR A 173 10.19 13.68 -10.71
C TYR A 173 10.44 14.53 -11.95
N SER A 174 9.80 14.15 -13.02
CA SER A 174 9.76 14.89 -14.30
C SER A 174 8.32 15.27 -14.62
N LEU A 175 8.19 16.24 -15.48
CA LEU A 175 6.88 16.67 -15.99
C LEU A 175 6.41 15.72 -17.07
N ILE A 176 5.14 15.34 -17.06
CA ILE A 176 4.46 14.70 -18.19
C ILE A 176 3.33 15.60 -18.65
N MET A 177 3.18 15.74 -19.97
CA MET A 177 2.20 16.61 -20.61
C MET A 177 1.90 16.14 -22.03
N SER A 178 0.85 16.70 -22.65
CA SER A 178 0.59 16.49 -24.08
C SER A 178 1.79 16.95 -24.92
N VAL A 179 2.04 16.29 -26.05
CA VAL A 179 3.02 16.76 -27.05
C VAL A 179 2.63 18.14 -27.62
N ASP A 180 1.34 18.50 -27.54
CA ASP A 180 0.80 19.77 -27.99
C ASP A 180 0.92 20.90 -26.95
N ASN A 181 1.35 20.57 -25.72
CA ASN A 181 1.62 21.56 -24.68
C ASN A 181 2.78 22.46 -25.12
N PRO A 182 2.66 23.80 -25.00
CA PRO A 182 3.75 24.71 -25.36
C PRO A 182 5.08 24.41 -24.65
N LEU A 183 5.04 23.95 -23.41
CA LEU A 183 6.23 23.55 -22.63
C LEU A 183 6.96 22.35 -23.26
N ALA A 184 6.28 21.51 -24.03
CA ALA A 184 6.90 20.36 -24.68
C ALA A 184 7.98 20.79 -25.69
N LYS A 185 7.89 21.99 -26.26
CA LYS A 185 8.84 22.55 -27.21
C LYS A 185 10.00 23.31 -26.56
N LYS A 186 9.92 23.61 -25.24
CA LYS A 186 11.00 24.28 -24.53
C LYS A 186 12.17 23.31 -24.29
N GLU A 187 13.40 23.80 -24.42
CA GLU A 187 14.61 23.06 -24.06
C GLU A 187 14.81 23.03 -22.54
N ILE A 188 14.57 24.15 -21.88
CA ILE A 188 14.71 24.32 -20.43
C ILE A 188 13.35 24.73 -19.87
N ILE A 189 12.90 24.01 -18.85
CA ILE A 189 11.67 24.29 -18.10
C ILE A 189 12.05 24.57 -16.64
N THR A 190 11.57 25.69 -16.11
CA THR A 190 11.74 26.16 -14.72
C THR A 190 10.42 26.07 -13.96
N PHE A 191 10.45 26.29 -12.63
CA PHE A 191 9.21 26.36 -11.85
C PHE A 191 8.33 27.54 -12.26
N ASP A 192 8.93 28.68 -12.65
CA ASP A 192 8.19 29.84 -13.08
C ASP A 192 7.39 29.59 -14.37
N ASP A 193 7.94 28.76 -15.25
CA ASP A 193 7.25 28.38 -16.49
C ASP A 193 5.94 27.60 -16.26
N LEU A 194 5.76 27.02 -15.08
CA LEU A 194 4.61 26.18 -14.75
C LEU A 194 3.41 27.00 -14.24
N THR A 195 3.62 28.24 -13.83
CA THR A 195 2.61 29.07 -13.14
C THR A 195 1.36 29.32 -13.97
N ASP A 196 1.50 29.38 -15.29
CA ASP A 196 0.39 29.62 -16.22
C ASP A 196 -0.42 28.34 -16.55
N TYR A 197 0.06 27.18 -16.13
CA TYR A 197 -0.52 25.89 -16.47
C TYR A 197 -1.32 25.28 -15.31
N ILE A 198 -2.07 24.22 -15.62
CA ILE A 198 -2.87 23.48 -14.65
C ILE A 198 -2.11 22.23 -14.22
N GLU A 199 -1.80 22.12 -12.95
CA GLU A 199 -1.21 20.91 -12.41
C GLU A 199 -2.29 19.85 -12.14
N ILE A 200 -2.10 18.64 -12.67
CA ILE A 200 -2.84 17.45 -12.25
C ILE A 200 -2.06 16.81 -11.10
N ALA A 201 -2.69 16.65 -9.95
CA ALA A 201 -2.06 16.07 -8.77
C ALA A 201 -2.92 14.96 -8.16
N HIS A 202 -2.29 13.92 -7.65
CA HIS A 202 -2.99 12.95 -6.82
C HIS A 202 -3.31 13.57 -5.46
N ALA A 203 -4.57 13.40 -5.01
CA ALA A 203 -4.95 13.71 -3.65
C ALA A 203 -4.37 12.63 -2.71
N ASP A 204 -3.37 13.02 -1.90
CA ASP A 204 -2.76 12.13 -0.92
C ASP A 204 -2.43 12.91 0.37
N PRO A 205 -2.66 12.35 1.56
CA PRO A 205 -3.34 11.07 1.77
C PRO A 205 -4.84 11.16 1.49
N TYR A 206 -5.38 10.18 0.75
CA TYR A 206 -6.83 10.08 0.56
C TYR A 206 -7.50 9.64 1.86
N VAL A 207 -8.19 10.57 2.51
CA VAL A 207 -9.04 10.30 3.67
C VAL A 207 -10.49 10.62 3.26
N PRO A 208 -11.37 9.61 3.06
CA PRO A 208 -12.72 9.82 2.55
C PRO A 208 -13.57 10.80 3.36
N SER A 209 -13.30 10.94 4.65
CA SER A 209 -13.98 11.84 5.57
C SER A 209 -13.37 13.24 5.67
N MET A 210 -12.27 13.51 4.93
CA MET A 210 -11.60 14.80 4.99
C MET A 210 -12.31 15.81 4.06
N PRO A 211 -12.63 17.02 4.54
CA PRO A 211 -13.13 18.08 3.68
C PRO A 211 -12.14 18.41 2.57
N LEU A 212 -12.64 18.66 1.34
CA LEU A 212 -11.80 18.96 0.18
C LEU A 212 -10.84 20.14 0.42
N SER A 213 -11.24 21.12 1.22
CA SER A 213 -10.40 22.26 1.62
C SER A 213 -9.14 21.90 2.43
N LYS A 214 -9.06 20.66 2.95
CA LYS A 214 -7.91 20.15 3.69
C LYS A 214 -7.06 19.17 2.88
N VAL A 215 -7.43 18.91 1.62
CA VAL A 215 -6.61 18.11 0.72
C VAL A 215 -5.38 18.94 0.34
N VAL A 216 -4.20 18.46 0.71
CA VAL A 216 -2.93 19.08 0.38
C VAL A 216 -2.14 18.17 -0.53
N LYS A 217 -1.31 18.78 -1.35
CA LYS A 217 -0.34 18.09 -2.18
C LYS A 217 0.85 17.66 -1.33
N GLU A 218 1.26 16.44 -1.50
CA GLU A 218 2.47 15.92 -0.88
C GLU A 218 3.68 16.27 -1.77
N GLU A 219 4.60 17.17 -1.34
CA GLU A 219 6.01 17.10 -1.73
C GLU A 219 6.59 17.92 -2.90
N LEU A 220 5.90 18.73 -3.67
CA LEU A 220 6.54 19.57 -4.70
C LEU A 220 6.16 21.04 -4.52
N PRO A 221 6.91 22.00 -5.14
CA PRO A 221 6.70 23.41 -4.87
C PRO A 221 5.23 23.80 -5.08
N ASP A 222 4.70 24.51 -4.12
CA ASP A 222 3.30 24.94 -4.07
C ASP A 222 3.11 26.33 -4.68
N ASN A 223 3.79 26.59 -5.82
CA ASN A 223 3.71 27.85 -6.56
C ASN A 223 2.69 27.81 -7.70
N ILE A 224 1.84 26.78 -7.74
CA ILE A 224 0.82 26.61 -8.78
C ILE A 224 -0.56 26.88 -8.19
N ASP A 225 -1.23 27.92 -8.70
CA ASP A 225 -2.57 28.31 -8.23
C ASP A 225 -3.70 27.51 -8.89
N ARG A 226 -3.43 26.93 -10.07
CA ARG A 226 -4.41 26.17 -10.85
C ARG A 226 -4.13 24.68 -10.74
N ARG A 227 -5.01 23.91 -10.06
CA ARG A 227 -4.79 22.48 -9.82
C ARG A 227 -6.06 21.66 -9.96
N ILE A 228 -5.92 20.47 -10.55
CA ILE A 228 -6.94 19.42 -10.59
C ILE A 228 -6.46 18.28 -9.69
N PHE A 229 -7.17 18.02 -8.59
CA PHE A 229 -6.92 16.84 -7.77
C PHE A 229 -7.66 15.64 -8.34
N ILE A 230 -6.93 14.54 -8.54
CA ILE A 230 -7.48 13.25 -8.95
C ILE A 230 -7.25 12.22 -7.85
N PHE A 231 -8.21 11.33 -7.69
CA PHE A 231 -8.15 10.24 -6.70
C PHE A 231 -7.78 8.91 -7.36
N GLU A 232 -8.23 8.71 -8.60
CA GLU A 232 -8.00 7.50 -9.36
C GLU A 232 -7.05 7.77 -10.53
N ARG A 233 -6.12 6.83 -10.77
CA ARG A 233 -5.06 7.02 -11.76
C ARG A 233 -5.55 7.01 -13.21
N ALA A 234 -6.64 6.29 -13.51
CA ALA A 234 -7.07 6.12 -14.91
C ALA A 234 -7.34 7.44 -15.62
N SER A 235 -8.00 8.40 -14.95
CA SER A 235 -8.38 9.70 -15.55
C SER A 235 -7.21 10.64 -15.85
N GLN A 236 -6.03 10.43 -15.25
CA GLN A 236 -4.89 11.33 -15.47
C GLN A 236 -4.44 11.38 -16.94
N PHE A 237 -4.46 10.24 -17.63
CA PHE A 237 -3.97 10.18 -19.01
C PHE A 237 -4.90 10.86 -20.00
N ASP A 238 -6.23 10.70 -19.79
CA ASP A 238 -7.23 11.38 -20.61
C ASP A 238 -7.17 12.89 -20.40
N LEU A 239 -7.02 13.35 -19.16
CA LEU A 239 -6.87 14.78 -18.86
C LEU A 239 -5.61 15.36 -19.50
N LEU A 240 -4.47 14.69 -19.38
CA LEU A 240 -3.21 15.14 -19.97
C LEU A 240 -3.25 15.16 -21.50
N SER A 241 -3.87 14.13 -22.12
CA SER A 241 -3.92 13.99 -23.57
C SER A 241 -4.86 15.01 -24.23
N ASN A 242 -6.00 15.31 -23.58
CA ASN A 242 -7.05 16.14 -24.16
C ASN A 242 -6.97 17.62 -23.76
N ASN A 243 -6.15 17.96 -22.77
CA ASN A 243 -5.97 19.37 -22.36
C ASN A 243 -4.48 19.76 -22.39
N PRO A 244 -4.03 20.47 -23.47
CA PRO A 244 -2.64 20.91 -23.59
C PRO A 244 -2.18 21.92 -22.53
N GLU A 245 -3.07 22.51 -21.75
CA GLU A 245 -2.69 23.40 -20.64
C GLU A 245 -2.34 22.64 -19.36
N THR A 246 -2.40 21.30 -19.36
CA THR A 246 -2.15 20.49 -18.17
C THR A 246 -0.77 19.85 -18.17
N PHE A 247 -0.25 19.67 -16.96
CA PHE A 247 0.94 18.87 -16.72
C PHE A 247 0.79 18.10 -15.40
N MET A 248 1.65 17.12 -15.20
CA MET A 248 1.72 16.35 -13.96
C MET A 248 3.17 15.99 -13.64
N TRP A 249 3.52 15.95 -12.35
CA TRP A 249 4.78 15.39 -11.88
C TRP A 249 4.70 13.87 -11.79
N VAL A 250 5.62 13.18 -12.46
CA VAL A 250 5.65 11.71 -12.50
C VAL A 250 7.07 11.17 -12.32
N SER A 251 7.17 9.95 -11.80
CA SER A 251 8.36 9.11 -11.94
C SER A 251 8.61 8.77 -13.41
N PRO A 252 9.78 8.20 -13.77
CA PRO A 252 10.04 7.81 -15.16
C PRO A 252 8.88 7.04 -15.77
N ALA A 253 8.46 7.45 -16.97
CA ALA A 253 7.36 6.83 -17.71
C ALA A 253 7.90 6.05 -18.92
N PRO A 254 7.37 4.84 -19.18
CA PRO A 254 7.76 4.04 -20.34
C PRO A 254 7.39 4.73 -21.67
N GLU A 255 8.23 4.58 -22.69
CA GLU A 255 7.93 5.12 -24.01
C GLU A 255 6.64 4.58 -24.63
N SER A 256 6.31 3.33 -24.36
CA SER A 256 5.09 2.66 -24.79
C SER A 256 3.83 3.41 -24.32
N LEU A 257 3.86 3.92 -23.08
CA LEU A 257 2.79 4.72 -22.49
C LEU A 257 2.76 6.12 -23.09
N LEU A 258 3.92 6.77 -23.19
CA LEU A 258 4.01 8.12 -23.78
C LEU A 258 3.44 8.14 -25.21
N LYS A 259 3.83 7.17 -26.02
CA LYS A 259 3.31 7.03 -27.41
C LYS A 259 1.81 6.75 -27.44
N ARG A 260 1.31 5.88 -26.55
CA ARG A 260 -0.11 5.49 -26.49
C ARG A 260 -1.03 6.68 -26.25
N TYR A 261 -0.61 7.60 -25.39
CA TYR A 261 -1.42 8.74 -24.95
C TYR A 261 -0.99 10.07 -25.58
N ASN A 262 -0.09 10.04 -26.57
CA ASN A 262 0.47 11.24 -27.23
C ASN A 262 1.05 12.24 -26.20
N LEU A 263 1.86 11.73 -25.28
CA LEU A 263 2.48 12.48 -24.19
C LEU A 263 3.98 12.58 -24.37
N VAL A 264 4.57 13.56 -23.72
CA VAL A 264 6.01 13.75 -23.61
C VAL A 264 6.41 13.93 -22.15
N GLN A 265 7.61 13.44 -21.80
CA GLN A 265 8.21 13.65 -20.48
C GLN A 265 9.39 14.61 -20.59
N LYS A 266 9.40 15.64 -19.74
CA LYS A 266 10.42 16.70 -19.69
C LYS A 266 10.95 16.89 -18.29
N LYS A 267 12.23 17.24 -18.16
CA LYS A 267 12.82 17.62 -16.87
C LYS A 267 12.54 19.09 -16.56
N CYS A 268 12.29 19.38 -15.28
CA CYS A 268 12.33 20.75 -14.77
C CYS A 268 13.68 20.94 -14.07
N VAL A 269 14.45 21.96 -14.48
CA VAL A 269 15.82 22.14 -14.01
C VAL A 269 15.92 22.53 -12.53
N ASP A 270 14.85 23.12 -11.99
CA ASP A 270 14.80 23.54 -10.59
C ASP A 270 14.47 22.37 -9.65
N ASN A 271 13.92 21.26 -10.17
CA ASN A 271 13.65 20.09 -9.35
C ASN A 271 14.91 19.27 -9.12
N LYS A 272 15.53 19.46 -7.94
CA LYS A 272 16.72 18.74 -7.49
C LYS A 272 16.41 17.58 -6.53
N LYS A 273 15.12 17.39 -6.18
CA LYS A 273 14.72 16.42 -5.17
C LYS A 273 14.80 15.00 -5.73
N ILE A 274 15.53 14.15 -5.02
CA ILE A 274 15.71 12.73 -5.38
C ILE A 274 14.75 11.90 -4.55
N TYR A 275 14.13 10.92 -5.18
CA TYR A 275 13.25 9.93 -4.57
C TYR A 275 13.79 8.54 -4.77
N LYS A 276 13.50 7.67 -3.81
CA LYS A 276 13.85 6.26 -3.83
C LYS A 276 12.58 5.43 -3.84
N ASP A 277 12.52 4.46 -4.75
CA ASP A 277 11.56 3.37 -4.68
C ASP A 277 12.28 2.13 -4.14
N VAL A 278 11.74 1.58 -3.07
CA VAL A 278 12.35 0.49 -2.31
C VAL A 278 11.35 -0.64 -2.17
N LEU A 279 11.73 -1.82 -2.64
CA LEU A 279 10.98 -3.05 -2.45
C LEU A 279 11.12 -3.50 -1.00
N ILE A 280 10.01 -3.91 -0.39
CA ILE A 280 9.98 -4.40 0.99
C ILE A 280 9.23 -5.73 1.09
N TYR A 281 9.69 -6.60 1.98
CA TYR A 281 9.05 -7.88 2.33
C TYR A 281 9.41 -8.30 3.75
N LYS A 282 8.59 -9.12 4.40
CA LYS A 282 8.83 -9.53 5.79
C LYS A 282 10.08 -10.38 5.91
N ASN A 283 10.90 -10.10 6.92
CA ASN A 283 12.07 -10.93 7.25
C ASN A 283 11.63 -12.36 7.58
N GLY A 284 12.41 -13.35 7.10
CA GLY A 284 12.10 -14.77 7.28
C GLY A 284 10.97 -15.31 6.38
N TYR A 285 10.26 -14.48 5.62
CA TYR A 285 9.26 -14.94 4.67
C TYR A 285 9.93 -15.55 3.42
N LYS A 286 9.67 -16.84 3.17
CA LYS A 286 10.17 -17.53 1.98
C LYS A 286 9.30 -17.14 0.78
N LEU A 287 9.77 -16.20 -0.02
CA LEU A 287 9.13 -15.80 -1.26
C LEU A 287 8.95 -17.01 -2.18
N SER A 288 7.73 -17.26 -2.66
CA SER A 288 7.42 -18.30 -3.64
C SER A 288 8.14 -18.03 -4.97
N LYS A 289 8.12 -19.01 -5.88
CA LYS A 289 8.68 -18.84 -7.24
C LYS A 289 8.08 -17.63 -7.95
N LEU A 290 6.78 -17.39 -7.79
CA LEU A 290 6.05 -16.30 -8.42
C LEU A 290 6.54 -14.92 -7.95
N TYR A 291 6.77 -14.76 -6.63
CA TYR A 291 7.32 -13.52 -6.08
C TYR A 291 8.74 -13.25 -6.57
N ARG A 292 9.59 -14.27 -6.58
CA ARG A 292 10.97 -14.14 -7.12
C ARG A 292 10.98 -13.76 -8.58
N GLN A 293 10.07 -14.32 -9.38
CA GLN A 293 9.93 -14.02 -10.81
C GLN A 293 9.52 -12.55 -11.06
N PHE A 294 8.75 -11.95 -10.17
CA PHE A 294 8.40 -10.52 -10.27
C PHE A 294 9.59 -9.61 -9.93
N MET A 295 10.49 -10.05 -9.04
CA MET A 295 11.66 -9.27 -8.60
C MET A 295 12.82 -9.30 -9.61
N THR A 296 12.84 -10.23 -10.57
CA THR A 296 13.83 -10.32 -11.66
C THR A 296 13.40 -9.58 -12.91
#